data_84465171e3197cd6f6d8bc5bf4872404
#
_entry.id   84465171e3197cd6f6d8bc5bf4872404
#
_cell.length_a   1.000
_cell.length_b   1.000
_cell.length_c   1.000
_cell.angle_alpha   90.00
_cell.angle_beta   90.00
_cell.angle_gamma   90.00
#
_symmetry.space_group_name_H-M   'P 1'
#
loop_
_entity.id
_entity.type
_entity.pdbx_description
1 polymer ?
#
loop_
_entity_poly.entity_id
_entity_poly.type
_entity_poly.pdbx_seq_one_letter_code
_entity_poly.pdbx_strand_id
1 'polypeptide(L)'
;MAARRKKKAITMPDIEEAAMKVLVGTEKKSHRMTERDKKITAYHEAGHAVTSYYLEHKDPVTHISIVPRGMAGGFTMYQPEKDEMHLMKSRMLDDIVGLLGGRVAEKIIFNDISTGASNDIERASDTARKMITKYGMSEKLGPITFGTGNDEVFLGKDYNHMRNYSEAVACEIDEEVEKIILKAYDRTESILNEHIDKLHAVAKALVEREKIDAEQFKILMEGGTLPPYEPKSEKVENKTETVEKDKPSAADDKNADEAVKDLEDNFNNEKKYLTKDVASEAEKEVDSDEKKNSSDETGKEN
;
A
#
# COMPACT_ATOMS: atom_id res chain seq x y z
N MET A 1 13.98 17.58 -5.69
CA MET A 1 12.79 18.17 -6.35
C MET A 1 12.99 19.64 -6.69
N ALA A 2 13.29 20.51 -5.74
CA ALA A 2 13.48 21.94 -5.99
C ALA A 2 14.55 22.25 -7.06
N ALA A 3 15.73 21.59 -7.01
CA ALA A 3 16.78 21.73 -8.02
C ALA A 3 16.31 21.32 -9.43
N ARG A 4 15.55 20.21 -9.56
CA ARG A 4 14.98 19.77 -10.85
C ARG A 4 13.96 20.77 -11.43
N ARG A 5 13.28 21.52 -10.55
CA ARG A 5 12.34 22.60 -10.93
C ARG A 5 13.04 23.96 -11.04
N LYS A 6 14.38 24.01 -11.00
CA LYS A 6 15.23 25.23 -11.06
C LYS A 6 14.82 26.29 -10.04
N LYS A 7 14.28 25.90 -8.88
CA LYS A 7 13.91 26.82 -7.81
C LYS A 7 15.14 27.28 -7.03
N LYS A 8 15.19 28.55 -6.63
CA LYS A 8 16.29 29.15 -5.85
C LYS A 8 16.23 28.79 -4.35
N ALA A 9 15.07 28.38 -3.85
CA ALA A 9 14.85 27.98 -2.46
C ALA A 9 13.88 26.79 -2.39
N ILE A 10 14.00 25.99 -1.31
CA ILE A 10 13.07 24.92 -0.97
C ILE A 10 11.88 25.56 -0.23
N THR A 11 10.66 25.21 -0.65
CA THR A 11 9.42 25.68 -0.01
C THR A 11 8.72 24.51 0.68
N MET A 12 7.78 24.80 1.63
CA MET A 12 7.00 23.74 2.29
C MET A 12 6.31 22.79 1.30
N PRO A 13 5.64 23.26 0.22
CA PRO A 13 5.09 22.36 -0.79
C PRO A 13 6.12 21.44 -1.48
N ASP A 14 7.39 21.83 -1.56
CA ASP A 14 8.43 20.96 -2.10
C ASP A 14 8.82 19.86 -1.10
N ILE A 15 8.76 20.15 0.19
CA ILE A 15 9.02 19.18 1.28
C ILE A 15 7.87 18.19 1.36
N GLU A 16 6.63 18.66 1.36
CA GLU A 16 5.42 17.84 1.37
C GLU A 16 5.38 16.88 0.17
N GLU A 17 5.62 17.38 -1.03
CA GLU A 17 5.68 16.56 -2.25
C GLU A 17 6.82 15.54 -2.19
N ALA A 18 7.96 15.89 -1.58
CA ALA A 18 9.07 14.97 -1.38
C ALA A 18 8.73 13.87 -0.37
N ALA A 19 8.07 14.22 0.74
CA ALA A 19 7.58 13.28 1.74
C ALA A 19 6.55 12.32 1.12
N MET A 20 5.56 12.84 0.40
CA MET A 20 4.58 12.05 -0.34
C MET A 20 5.23 11.07 -1.31
N LYS A 21 6.27 11.50 -2.02
CA LYS A 21 6.98 10.63 -2.96
C LYS A 21 7.71 9.49 -2.26
N VAL A 22 8.22 9.70 -1.06
CA VAL A 22 8.90 8.67 -0.27
C VAL A 22 7.87 7.69 0.32
N LEU A 23 6.77 8.20 0.87
CA LEU A 23 5.78 7.40 1.59
C LEU A 23 4.86 6.60 0.65
N VAL A 24 4.34 7.24 -0.39
CA VAL A 24 3.30 6.67 -1.28
C VAL A 24 3.82 6.38 -2.69
N GLY A 25 4.98 6.93 -3.06
CA GLY A 25 5.58 6.77 -4.37
C GLY A 25 5.31 7.91 -5.34
N THR A 26 5.76 7.74 -6.58
CA THR A 26 5.60 8.74 -7.63
C THR A 26 4.20 8.74 -8.21
N GLU A 27 3.68 9.94 -8.50
CA GLU A 27 2.40 10.12 -9.19
C GLU A 27 2.43 9.52 -10.60
N LYS A 28 1.43 8.69 -10.93
CA LYS A 28 1.29 8.06 -12.25
C LYS A 28 0.48 8.97 -13.20
N LYS A 29 1.15 9.83 -13.93
CA LYS A 29 0.51 10.78 -14.84
C LYS A 29 -0.12 10.13 -16.09
N SER A 30 0.28 8.92 -16.44
CA SER A 30 -0.18 8.22 -17.64
C SER A 30 -1.40 7.31 -17.41
N HIS A 31 -1.79 7.08 -16.16
CA HIS A 31 -2.93 6.21 -15.85
C HIS A 31 -4.22 7.03 -15.84
N ARG A 32 -5.05 6.85 -16.87
CA ARG A 32 -6.40 7.44 -16.90
C ARG A 32 -7.36 6.47 -16.22
N MET A 33 -7.80 6.82 -15.01
CA MET A 33 -8.87 6.10 -14.34
C MET A 33 -10.19 6.31 -15.12
N THR A 34 -11.04 5.27 -15.17
CA THR A 34 -12.41 5.45 -15.64
C THR A 34 -13.21 6.27 -14.64
N GLU A 35 -14.28 6.93 -15.08
CA GLU A 35 -15.18 7.68 -14.16
C GLU A 35 -15.77 6.78 -13.07
N ARG A 36 -16.00 5.52 -13.40
CA ARG A 36 -16.46 4.51 -12.43
C ARG A 36 -15.38 4.25 -11.37
N ASP A 37 -14.15 3.98 -11.79
CA ASP A 37 -13.04 3.70 -10.86
C ASP A 37 -12.72 4.93 -10.01
N LYS A 38 -12.76 6.13 -10.60
CA LYS A 38 -12.59 7.39 -9.89
C LYS A 38 -13.62 7.55 -8.77
N LYS A 39 -14.87 7.21 -9.05
CA LYS A 39 -15.94 7.27 -8.07
C LYS A 39 -15.78 6.21 -6.97
N ILE A 40 -15.42 4.97 -7.33
CA ILE A 40 -15.17 3.90 -6.36
C ILE A 40 -14.02 4.30 -5.42
N THR A 41 -12.89 4.74 -5.97
CA THR A 41 -11.74 5.19 -5.17
C THR A 41 -12.10 6.38 -4.28
N ALA A 42 -12.90 7.34 -4.78
CA ALA A 42 -13.31 8.50 -3.98
C ALA A 42 -14.14 8.10 -2.76
N TYR A 43 -15.07 7.17 -2.90
CA TYR A 43 -15.86 6.67 -1.77
C TYR A 43 -15.03 5.79 -0.83
N HIS A 44 -14.09 5.03 -1.35
CA HIS A 44 -13.15 4.23 -0.57
C HIS A 44 -12.31 5.13 0.35
N GLU A 45 -11.62 6.12 -0.21
CA GLU A 45 -10.79 7.06 0.57
C GLU A 45 -11.64 7.95 1.50
N ALA A 46 -12.82 8.38 1.05
CA ALA A 46 -13.75 9.08 1.92
C ALA A 46 -14.21 8.21 3.10
N GLY A 47 -14.41 6.90 2.87
CA GLY A 47 -14.75 5.95 3.93
C GLY A 47 -13.68 5.89 5.01
N HIS A 48 -12.42 5.77 4.65
CA HIS A 48 -11.31 5.83 5.59
C HIS A 48 -11.26 7.14 6.38
N ALA A 49 -11.39 8.25 5.68
CA ALA A 49 -11.28 9.59 6.27
C ALA A 49 -12.44 9.88 7.23
N VAL A 50 -13.68 9.64 6.81
CA VAL A 50 -14.88 9.89 7.62
C VAL A 50 -14.91 8.99 8.84
N THR A 51 -14.65 7.68 8.67
CA THR A 51 -14.58 6.74 9.80
C THR A 51 -13.54 7.22 10.82
N SER A 52 -12.34 7.56 10.35
CA SER A 52 -11.24 7.98 11.23
C SER A 52 -11.52 9.28 11.98
N TYR A 53 -12.30 10.20 11.41
CA TYR A 53 -12.66 11.46 12.04
C TYR A 53 -13.51 11.28 13.30
N TYR A 54 -14.36 10.24 13.34
CA TYR A 54 -15.23 9.94 14.48
C TYR A 54 -14.64 8.95 15.49
N LEU A 55 -13.35 8.56 15.31
CA LEU A 55 -12.64 7.69 16.23
C LEU A 55 -11.78 8.50 17.20
N GLU A 56 -11.93 8.23 18.50
CA GLU A 56 -11.28 8.99 19.57
C GLU A 56 -9.75 8.88 19.58
N HIS A 57 -9.25 7.68 19.23
CA HIS A 57 -7.82 7.37 19.31
C HIS A 57 -7.14 7.34 17.94
N LYS A 58 -7.74 7.94 16.91
CA LYS A 58 -7.16 8.00 15.58
C LYS A 58 -6.46 9.33 15.33
N ASP A 59 -5.33 9.28 14.62
CA ASP A 59 -4.65 10.50 14.19
C ASP A 59 -5.49 11.29 13.21
N PRO A 60 -5.38 12.63 13.21
CA PRO A 60 -6.13 13.47 12.29
C PRO A 60 -5.72 13.22 10.84
N VAL A 61 -6.71 13.29 9.97
CA VAL A 61 -6.53 13.21 8.52
C VAL A 61 -5.89 14.51 8.02
N THR A 62 -4.77 14.40 7.34
CA THR A 62 -4.03 15.54 6.79
C THR A 62 -4.17 15.68 5.29
N HIS A 63 -4.31 14.57 4.58
CA HIS A 63 -4.41 14.61 3.13
C HIS A 63 -5.17 13.40 2.61
N ILE A 64 -6.08 13.63 1.65
CA ILE A 64 -6.82 12.58 0.96
C ILE A 64 -6.61 12.77 -0.53
N SER A 65 -6.28 11.72 -1.27
CA SER A 65 -6.05 11.81 -2.70
C SER A 65 -6.52 10.57 -3.43
N ILE A 66 -7.18 10.77 -4.55
CA ILE A 66 -7.56 9.71 -5.48
C ILE A 66 -6.65 9.65 -6.72
N VAL A 67 -5.54 10.41 -6.69
CA VAL A 67 -4.54 10.36 -7.76
C VAL A 67 -3.62 9.16 -7.53
N PRO A 68 -3.53 8.22 -8.48
CA PRO A 68 -2.74 7.02 -8.33
C PRO A 68 -1.26 7.32 -8.10
N ARG A 69 -0.67 6.69 -7.08
CA ARG A 69 0.77 6.76 -6.75
C ARG A 69 1.32 5.38 -6.46
N GLY A 70 2.50 5.06 -6.97
CA GLY A 70 3.11 3.75 -6.74
C GLY A 70 2.16 2.59 -7.08
N MET A 71 1.81 1.78 -6.10
CA MET A 71 0.84 0.67 -6.23
C MET A 71 -0.57 1.06 -5.77
N ALA A 72 -0.75 2.24 -5.14
CA ALA A 72 -2.04 2.68 -4.62
C ALA A 72 -2.87 3.42 -5.67
N GLY A 73 -4.18 3.14 -5.73
CA GLY A 73 -5.16 3.86 -6.55
C GLY A 73 -5.53 5.23 -5.95
N GLY A 74 -5.56 5.32 -4.62
CA GLY A 74 -5.73 6.51 -3.80
C GLY A 74 -4.99 6.34 -2.48
N PHE A 75 -5.07 7.30 -1.59
CA PHE A 75 -4.54 7.20 -0.24
C PHE A 75 -5.11 8.26 0.68
N THR A 76 -5.25 7.89 1.95
CA THR A 76 -5.59 8.79 3.06
C THR A 76 -4.42 8.84 4.03
N MET A 77 -3.90 10.05 4.29
CA MET A 77 -2.78 10.27 5.20
C MET A 77 -3.24 10.77 6.55
N TYR A 78 -2.59 10.23 7.57
CA TYR A 78 -2.75 10.63 8.97
C TYR A 78 -1.43 11.18 9.48
N GLN A 79 -1.49 12.15 10.37
CA GLN A 79 -0.30 12.69 11.01
C GLN A 79 -0.48 12.66 12.53
N PRO A 80 0.37 11.94 13.26
CA PRO A 80 0.34 11.94 14.71
C PRO A 80 0.52 13.36 15.26
N GLU A 81 -0.36 13.75 16.16
CA GLU A 81 -0.21 15.03 16.91
C GLU A 81 0.84 14.90 18.01
N LYS A 82 1.05 13.69 18.51
CA LYS A 82 1.97 13.38 19.61
C LYS A 82 2.75 12.12 19.31
N ASP A 83 3.99 12.07 19.76
CA ASP A 83 4.79 10.84 19.75
C ASP A 83 4.34 9.94 20.90
N GLU A 84 3.54 8.93 20.60
CA GLU A 84 3.09 7.93 21.57
C GLU A 84 4.10 6.78 21.65
N MET A 85 4.66 6.55 22.83
CA MET A 85 5.59 5.42 23.04
C MET A 85 4.87 4.06 23.22
N HIS A 86 3.58 4.08 23.58
CA HIS A 86 2.80 2.86 23.88
C HIS A 86 1.50 2.85 23.10
N LEU A 87 1.27 1.80 22.33
CA LEU A 87 -0.01 1.56 21.64
C LEU A 87 -0.98 0.87 22.60
N MET A 88 -2.06 1.56 22.92
CA MET A 88 -3.13 1.01 23.76
C MET A 88 -4.06 0.11 22.95
N LYS A 89 -4.73 -0.86 23.61
CA LYS A 89 -5.73 -1.74 22.97
C LYS A 89 -6.83 -0.96 22.25
N SER A 90 -7.32 0.13 22.84
CA SER A 90 -8.32 1.02 22.25
C SER A 90 -7.84 1.63 20.93
N ARG A 91 -6.60 2.11 20.89
CA ARG A 91 -5.98 2.65 19.68
C ARG A 91 -5.88 1.61 18.57
N MET A 92 -5.44 0.39 18.90
CA MET A 92 -5.34 -0.69 17.91
C MET A 92 -6.71 -1.11 17.38
N LEU A 93 -7.76 -1.12 18.21
CA LEU A 93 -9.13 -1.36 17.76
C LEU A 93 -9.62 -0.25 16.84
N ASP A 94 -9.37 1.01 17.17
CA ASP A 94 -9.72 2.14 16.30
C ASP A 94 -8.94 2.12 14.99
N ASP A 95 -7.69 1.64 14.99
CA ASP A 95 -6.91 1.44 13.76
C ASP A 95 -7.57 0.41 12.84
N ILE A 96 -8.06 -0.71 13.38
CA ILE A 96 -8.79 -1.73 12.60
C ILE A 96 -10.08 -1.15 12.02
N VAL A 97 -10.86 -0.41 12.82
CA VAL A 97 -12.10 0.27 12.37
C VAL A 97 -11.81 1.23 11.22
N GLY A 98 -10.76 2.05 11.35
CA GLY A 98 -10.34 2.98 10.29
C GLY A 98 -9.89 2.27 8.99
N LEU A 99 -9.17 1.12 9.11
CA LEU A 99 -8.76 0.31 7.96
C LEU A 99 -9.95 -0.29 7.21
N LEU A 100 -11.03 -0.64 7.89
CA LEU A 100 -12.23 -1.19 7.26
C LEU A 100 -13.11 -0.12 6.58
N GLY A 101 -12.83 1.19 6.81
CA GLY A 101 -13.62 2.32 6.31
C GLY A 101 -13.87 2.29 4.81
N GLY A 102 -12.85 2.05 4.00
CA GLY A 102 -12.94 1.99 2.54
C GLY A 102 -13.85 0.84 2.07
N ARG A 103 -13.64 -0.35 2.61
CA ARG A 103 -14.42 -1.55 2.30
C ARG A 103 -15.90 -1.39 2.61
N VAL A 104 -16.21 -0.84 3.80
CA VAL A 104 -17.59 -0.65 4.25
C VAL A 104 -18.28 0.45 3.43
N ALA A 105 -17.57 1.53 3.10
CA ALA A 105 -18.10 2.58 2.22
C ALA A 105 -18.47 2.04 0.83
N GLU A 106 -17.63 1.19 0.22
CA GLU A 106 -17.97 0.52 -1.04
C GLU A 106 -19.27 -0.29 -0.90
N LYS A 107 -19.38 -1.09 0.16
CA LYS A 107 -20.55 -1.92 0.42
C LYS A 107 -21.84 -1.11 0.57
N ILE A 108 -21.80 -0.01 1.34
CA ILE A 108 -22.97 0.84 1.58
C ILE A 108 -23.41 1.54 0.28
N ILE A 109 -22.46 2.08 -0.49
CA ILE A 109 -22.76 2.96 -1.63
C ILE A 109 -23.08 2.17 -2.91
N PHE A 110 -22.31 1.11 -3.18
CA PHE A 110 -22.44 0.36 -4.43
C PHE A 110 -23.18 -0.97 -4.27
N ASN A 111 -23.49 -1.38 -3.04
CA ASN A 111 -23.97 -2.71 -2.69
C ASN A 111 -23.07 -3.83 -3.28
N ASP A 112 -21.79 -3.52 -3.45
CA ASP A 112 -20.78 -4.38 -4.03
C ASP A 112 -19.43 -4.07 -3.36
N ILE A 113 -18.42 -4.86 -3.64
CA ILE A 113 -17.12 -4.78 -3.02
C ILE A 113 -16.04 -5.00 -4.06
N SER A 114 -14.96 -4.22 -3.96
CA SER A 114 -13.83 -4.32 -4.88
C SER A 114 -12.62 -5.04 -4.26
N THR A 115 -11.65 -5.37 -5.09
CA THR A 115 -10.35 -5.88 -4.64
C THR A 115 -9.43 -4.79 -4.08
N GLY A 116 -9.82 -3.52 -4.19
CA GLY A 116 -9.03 -2.37 -3.73
C GLY A 116 -8.71 -2.41 -2.24
N ALA A 117 -9.64 -2.93 -1.43
CA ALA A 117 -9.49 -3.05 0.02
C ALA A 117 -8.59 -4.21 0.48
N SER A 118 -7.93 -4.97 -0.42
CA SER A 118 -7.16 -6.16 -0.04
C SER A 118 -6.06 -5.87 0.98
N ASN A 119 -5.30 -4.82 0.80
CA ASN A 119 -4.23 -4.42 1.72
C ASN A 119 -4.76 -3.97 3.08
N ASP A 120 -5.89 -3.26 3.10
CA ASP A 120 -6.50 -2.79 4.35
C ASP A 120 -7.04 -3.95 5.17
N ILE A 121 -7.66 -4.94 4.52
CA ILE A 121 -8.13 -6.17 5.16
C ILE A 121 -6.95 -6.98 5.71
N GLU A 122 -5.87 -7.12 4.94
CA GLU A 122 -4.65 -7.80 5.38
C GLU A 122 -4.07 -7.12 6.63
N ARG A 123 -3.90 -5.82 6.61
CA ARG A 123 -3.39 -5.03 7.75
C ARG A 123 -4.31 -5.10 8.96
N ALA A 124 -5.62 -5.05 8.77
CA ALA A 124 -6.61 -5.18 9.83
C ALA A 124 -6.51 -6.56 10.50
N SER A 125 -6.45 -7.62 9.69
CA SER A 125 -6.34 -9.01 10.17
C SER A 125 -5.02 -9.24 10.90
N ASP A 126 -3.92 -8.74 10.37
CA ASP A 126 -2.59 -8.79 10.98
C ASP A 126 -2.57 -8.07 12.34
N THR A 127 -3.19 -6.89 12.43
CA THR A 127 -3.27 -6.13 13.66
C THR A 127 -4.09 -6.90 14.71
N ALA A 128 -5.25 -7.41 14.35
CA ALA A 128 -6.08 -8.24 15.23
C ALA A 128 -5.33 -9.49 15.71
N ARG A 129 -4.62 -10.18 14.81
CA ARG A 129 -3.82 -11.36 15.16
C ARG A 129 -2.67 -11.01 16.11
N LYS A 130 -1.97 -9.90 15.90
CA LYS A 130 -0.91 -9.41 16.83
C LYS A 130 -1.46 -9.04 18.19
N MET A 131 -2.65 -8.45 18.26
CA MET A 131 -3.31 -8.16 19.54
C MET A 131 -3.50 -9.42 20.36
N ILE A 132 -3.92 -10.51 19.73
CA ILE A 132 -4.16 -11.79 20.41
C ILE A 132 -2.84 -12.51 20.72
N THR A 133 -2.00 -12.73 19.69
CA THR A 133 -0.86 -13.64 19.78
C THR A 133 0.39 -12.99 20.38
N LYS A 134 0.66 -11.72 20.09
CA LYS A 134 1.88 -11.02 20.50
C LYS A 134 1.70 -10.20 21.76
N TYR A 135 0.56 -9.53 21.91
CA TYR A 135 0.33 -8.59 23.01
C TYR A 135 -0.57 -9.15 24.11
N GLY A 136 -1.13 -10.36 23.95
CA GLY A 136 -1.97 -11.01 24.98
C GLY A 136 -3.20 -10.18 25.34
N MET A 137 -3.84 -9.52 24.37
CA MET A 137 -4.96 -8.61 24.58
C MET A 137 -6.34 -9.29 24.51
N SER A 138 -6.39 -10.64 24.43
CA SER A 138 -7.63 -11.41 24.51
C SER A 138 -8.07 -11.61 25.96
N GLU A 139 -9.35 -11.43 26.23
CA GLU A 139 -9.93 -11.76 27.53
C GLU A 139 -10.14 -13.28 27.72
N LYS A 140 -10.38 -14.01 26.61
CA LYS A 140 -10.60 -15.45 26.60
C LYS A 140 -9.28 -16.21 26.81
N LEU A 141 -8.23 -15.81 26.08
CA LEU A 141 -6.93 -16.47 26.09
C LEU A 141 -5.99 -15.94 27.19
N GLY A 142 -6.28 -14.76 27.74
CA GLY A 142 -5.47 -14.12 28.79
C GLY A 142 -4.18 -13.47 28.25
N PRO A 143 -3.32 -12.97 29.14
CA PRO A 143 -2.07 -12.28 28.81
C PRO A 143 -0.95 -13.28 28.49
N ILE A 144 -1.14 -14.08 27.47
CA ILE A 144 -0.21 -15.12 27.01
C ILE A 144 0.23 -14.80 25.59
N THR A 145 1.49 -15.07 25.27
CA THR A 145 2.02 -14.97 23.91
C THR A 145 1.99 -16.32 23.21
N PHE A 146 1.52 -16.33 21.97
CA PHE A 146 1.44 -17.51 21.11
C PHE A 146 2.35 -17.34 19.88
N GLY A 147 3.18 -18.33 19.60
CA GLY A 147 4.13 -18.30 18.50
C GLY A 147 5.58 -18.15 18.99
N THR A 148 6.52 -18.61 18.21
CA THR A 148 7.95 -18.45 18.50
C THR A 148 8.37 -17.04 18.06
N GLY A 149 8.83 -16.22 19.01
CA GLY A 149 9.28 -14.85 18.79
C GLY A 149 10.59 -14.69 18.01
N ASN A 150 10.98 -15.65 17.19
CA ASN A 150 12.16 -15.56 16.36
C ASN A 150 11.79 -15.01 14.98
N ASP A 151 11.70 -13.68 14.88
CA ASP A 151 11.77 -12.94 13.61
C ASP A 151 13.22 -12.87 13.07
N GLU A 152 14.16 -13.68 13.60
CA GLU A 152 15.51 -13.76 13.04
C GLU A 152 15.46 -14.65 11.79
N VAL A 153 15.34 -13.98 10.66
CA VAL A 153 15.55 -14.57 9.32
C VAL A 153 17.06 -14.88 9.20
N PHE A 154 17.44 -16.09 9.61
CA PHE A 154 18.76 -16.62 9.28
C PHE A 154 18.71 -17.15 7.85
N LEU A 155 19.35 -16.43 6.92
CA LEU A 155 19.50 -16.82 5.51
C LEU A 155 20.05 -18.26 5.42
N GLY A 156 19.21 -19.22 5.04
CA GLY A 156 19.64 -20.55 4.67
C GLY A 156 18.94 -21.75 5.30
N LYS A 157 17.90 -21.58 6.11
CA LYS A 157 17.09 -22.70 6.61
C LYS A 157 15.62 -22.29 6.65
N ASP A 158 14.80 -22.91 5.80
CA ASP A 158 13.34 -22.93 5.96
C ASP A 158 13.02 -23.68 7.26
N TYR A 159 13.09 -22.98 8.39
CA TYR A 159 12.44 -23.48 9.58
C TYR A 159 10.94 -23.23 9.38
N ASN A 160 10.19 -24.31 9.09
CA ASN A 160 8.76 -24.37 9.35
C ASN A 160 8.51 -23.62 10.67
N HIS A 161 7.70 -22.56 10.63
CA HIS A 161 7.19 -21.90 11.82
C HIS A 161 6.42 -22.94 12.65
N MET A 162 7.13 -23.68 13.48
CA MET A 162 6.50 -24.66 14.35
C MET A 162 5.66 -23.90 15.36
N ARG A 163 4.35 -24.04 15.24
CA ARG A 163 3.39 -23.51 16.20
C ARG A 163 3.74 -24.12 17.58
N ASN A 164 3.90 -23.29 18.61
CA ASN A 164 4.14 -23.72 19.98
C ASN A 164 2.84 -23.90 20.78
N TYR A 165 1.70 -24.04 20.11
CA TYR A 165 0.38 -24.19 20.71
C TYR A 165 -0.43 -25.25 19.95
N SER A 166 -1.43 -25.82 20.65
CA SER A 166 -2.29 -26.89 20.13
C SER A 166 -3.27 -26.39 19.07
N GLU A 167 -3.84 -27.29 18.27
CA GLU A 167 -4.89 -26.96 17.29
C GLU A 167 -6.13 -26.36 17.97
N ALA A 168 -6.45 -26.77 19.21
CA ALA A 168 -7.55 -26.18 19.96
C ALA A 168 -7.31 -24.70 20.24
N VAL A 169 -6.09 -24.32 20.67
CA VAL A 169 -5.70 -22.92 20.86
C VAL A 169 -5.67 -22.15 19.54
N ALA A 170 -5.27 -22.80 18.44
CA ALA A 170 -5.30 -22.17 17.12
C ALA A 170 -6.74 -21.78 16.72
N CYS A 171 -7.71 -22.66 16.92
CA CYS A 171 -9.13 -22.35 16.70
C CYS A 171 -9.61 -21.18 17.57
N GLU A 172 -9.24 -21.16 18.84
CA GLU A 172 -9.60 -20.05 19.74
C GLU A 172 -8.98 -18.70 19.32
N ILE A 173 -7.74 -18.71 18.81
CA ILE A 173 -7.10 -17.52 18.27
C ILE A 173 -7.88 -17.04 17.04
N ASP A 174 -8.25 -17.94 16.13
CA ASP A 174 -8.98 -17.57 14.90
C ASP A 174 -10.39 -17.03 15.24
N GLU A 175 -11.11 -17.63 16.21
CA GLU A 175 -12.39 -17.12 16.73
C GLU A 175 -12.28 -15.69 17.31
N GLU A 176 -11.25 -15.43 18.13
CA GLU A 176 -11.05 -14.10 18.70
C GLU A 176 -10.65 -13.06 17.66
N VAL A 177 -9.84 -13.42 16.65
CA VAL A 177 -9.52 -12.55 15.53
C VAL A 177 -10.78 -12.21 14.72
N GLU A 178 -11.56 -13.22 14.34
CA GLU A 178 -12.83 -13.03 13.63
C GLU A 178 -13.77 -12.09 14.41
N LYS A 179 -13.92 -12.31 15.69
CA LYS A 179 -14.76 -11.49 16.57
C LYS A 179 -14.31 -10.02 16.62
N ILE A 180 -12.98 -9.76 16.62
CA ILE A 180 -12.45 -8.40 16.58
C ILE A 180 -12.81 -7.74 15.24
N ILE A 181 -12.57 -8.45 14.13
CA ILE A 181 -12.84 -7.92 12.78
C ILE A 181 -14.33 -7.66 12.57
N LEU A 182 -15.21 -8.59 12.94
CA LEU A 182 -16.66 -8.41 12.80
C LEU A 182 -17.17 -7.23 13.63
N LYS A 183 -16.75 -7.10 14.89
CA LYS A 183 -17.10 -5.94 15.72
C LYS A 183 -16.59 -4.62 15.16
N ALA A 184 -15.39 -4.61 14.60
CA ALA A 184 -14.84 -3.44 13.95
C ALA A 184 -15.63 -3.10 12.68
N TYR A 185 -16.04 -4.09 11.92
CA TYR A 185 -16.87 -3.92 10.72
C TYR A 185 -18.22 -3.30 11.08
N ASP A 186 -18.95 -3.86 12.06
CA ASP A 186 -20.24 -3.36 12.51
C ASP A 186 -20.13 -1.91 13.03
N ARG A 187 -19.06 -1.60 13.76
CA ARG A 187 -18.80 -0.24 14.24
C ARG A 187 -18.54 0.74 13.09
N THR A 188 -17.76 0.31 12.09
CA THR A 188 -17.49 1.09 10.88
C THR A 188 -18.79 1.36 10.11
N GLU A 189 -19.63 0.34 9.93
CA GLU A 189 -20.91 0.45 9.26
C GLU A 189 -21.84 1.42 9.99
N SER A 190 -21.90 1.35 11.31
CA SER A 190 -22.69 2.26 12.14
C SER A 190 -22.23 3.72 11.97
N ILE A 191 -20.91 3.98 12.04
CA ILE A 191 -20.35 5.33 11.86
C ILE A 191 -20.68 5.88 10.48
N LEU A 192 -20.49 5.10 9.41
CA LEU A 192 -20.71 5.57 8.05
C LEU A 192 -22.19 5.76 7.73
N ASN A 193 -23.09 4.95 8.27
CA ASN A 193 -24.53 5.12 8.11
C ASN A 193 -25.05 6.36 8.86
N GLU A 194 -24.55 6.62 10.08
CA GLU A 194 -24.91 7.82 10.85
C GLU A 194 -24.44 9.11 10.15
N HIS A 195 -23.33 9.03 9.43
CA HIS A 195 -22.69 10.20 8.78
C HIS A 195 -22.63 10.08 7.26
N ILE A 196 -23.64 9.46 6.67
CA ILE A 196 -23.69 9.20 5.22
C ILE A 196 -23.62 10.47 4.38
N ASP A 197 -24.19 11.58 4.89
CA ASP A 197 -24.11 12.90 4.27
C ASP A 197 -22.67 13.41 4.16
N LYS A 198 -21.84 13.18 5.18
CA LYS A 198 -20.41 13.52 5.19
C LYS A 198 -19.62 12.67 4.21
N LEU A 199 -19.92 11.37 4.16
CA LEU A 199 -19.33 10.45 3.19
C LEU A 199 -19.57 10.94 1.76
N HIS A 200 -20.82 11.32 1.44
CA HIS A 200 -21.16 11.87 0.12
C HIS A 200 -20.46 13.21 -0.16
N ALA A 201 -20.39 14.11 0.82
CA ALA A 201 -19.74 15.41 0.66
C ALA A 201 -18.24 15.28 0.36
N VAL A 202 -17.54 14.44 1.14
CA VAL A 202 -16.09 14.20 0.95
C VAL A 202 -15.83 13.49 -0.39
N ALA A 203 -16.58 12.43 -0.70
CA ALA A 203 -16.43 11.70 -1.96
C ALA A 203 -16.67 12.61 -3.18
N LYS A 204 -17.72 13.45 -3.15
CA LYS A 204 -17.99 14.42 -4.22
C LYS A 204 -16.84 15.41 -4.39
N ALA A 205 -16.33 15.96 -3.31
CA ALA A 205 -15.20 16.88 -3.36
C ALA A 205 -13.93 16.20 -3.90
N LEU A 206 -13.69 14.92 -3.58
CA LEU A 206 -12.58 14.13 -4.14
C LEU A 206 -12.75 13.90 -5.65
N VAL A 207 -13.95 13.61 -6.13
CA VAL A 207 -14.22 13.46 -7.57
C VAL A 207 -13.95 14.76 -8.31
N GLU A 208 -14.31 15.92 -7.74
CA GLU A 208 -14.12 17.24 -8.34
C GLU A 208 -12.67 17.72 -8.31
N ARG A 209 -11.97 17.54 -7.18
CA ARG A 209 -10.67 18.16 -6.87
C ARG A 209 -9.49 17.21 -6.93
N GLU A 210 -9.75 15.91 -6.90
CA GLU A 210 -8.79 14.81 -6.85
C GLU A 210 -7.94 14.76 -5.56
N LYS A 211 -7.82 15.86 -4.84
CA LYS A 211 -7.04 16.00 -3.60
C LYS A 211 -7.78 16.94 -2.65
N ILE A 212 -7.76 16.60 -1.36
CA ILE A 212 -8.30 17.40 -0.25
C ILE A 212 -7.25 17.47 0.84
N ASP A 213 -6.97 18.67 1.33
CA ASP A 213 -6.11 18.90 2.48
C ASP A 213 -6.88 18.88 3.82
N ALA A 214 -6.15 18.98 4.93
CA ALA A 214 -6.73 18.90 6.27
C ALA A 214 -7.80 19.98 6.53
N GLU A 215 -7.57 21.22 6.06
CA GLU A 215 -8.50 22.34 6.27
C GLU A 215 -9.79 22.13 5.47
N GLN A 216 -9.67 21.73 4.21
CA GLN A 216 -10.80 21.42 3.35
C GLN A 216 -11.62 20.25 3.91
N PHE A 217 -10.94 19.19 4.38
CA PHE A 217 -11.60 18.07 5.01
C PHE A 217 -12.37 18.49 6.26
N LYS A 218 -11.77 19.28 7.13
CA LYS A 218 -12.40 19.81 8.33
C LYS A 218 -13.66 20.62 8.01
N ILE A 219 -13.59 21.53 7.01
CA ILE A 219 -14.76 22.30 6.56
C ILE A 219 -15.91 21.38 6.15
N LEU A 220 -15.64 20.31 5.38
CA LEU A 220 -16.66 19.35 4.95
C LEU A 220 -17.26 18.61 6.15
N MET A 221 -16.43 18.19 7.12
CA MET A 221 -16.88 17.48 8.30
C MET A 221 -17.74 18.36 9.22
N GLU A 222 -17.47 19.66 9.29
CA GLU A 222 -18.28 20.64 10.02
C GLU A 222 -19.57 21.04 9.27
N GLY A 223 -19.77 20.57 8.02
CA GLY A 223 -20.96 20.85 7.21
C GLY A 223 -20.84 22.11 6.37
N GLY A 224 -19.64 22.68 6.25
CA GLY A 224 -19.35 23.79 5.37
C GLY A 224 -19.28 23.37 3.89
N THR A 225 -19.25 24.35 3.01
CA THR A 225 -19.04 24.18 1.57
C THR A 225 -17.67 24.71 1.17
N LEU A 226 -16.97 23.93 0.35
CA LEU A 226 -15.69 24.37 -0.18
C LEU A 226 -15.90 25.49 -1.23
N PRO A 227 -14.97 26.47 -1.34
CA PRO A 227 -15.01 27.46 -2.41
C PRO A 227 -14.96 26.76 -3.78
N PRO A 228 -15.48 27.39 -4.86
CA PRO A 228 -15.43 26.82 -6.19
C PRO A 228 -14.01 26.36 -6.57
N TYR A 229 -13.91 25.17 -7.14
CA TYR A 229 -12.63 24.66 -7.61
C TYR A 229 -12.24 25.32 -8.93
N GLU A 230 -11.23 26.16 -8.86
CA GLU A 230 -10.56 26.67 -10.07
C GLU A 230 -9.40 25.71 -10.38
N PRO A 231 -9.48 24.90 -11.45
CA PRO A 231 -8.35 24.06 -11.84
C PRO A 231 -7.17 24.99 -12.14
N LYS A 232 -6.10 24.86 -11.35
CA LYS A 232 -4.85 25.55 -11.69
C LYS A 232 -4.43 25.07 -13.06
N SER A 233 -4.73 25.86 -14.09
CA SER A 233 -4.13 25.68 -15.39
C SER A 233 -2.62 25.66 -15.18
N GLU A 234 -1.97 24.52 -15.40
CA GLU A 234 -0.52 24.49 -15.59
C GLU A 234 -0.26 25.44 -16.75
N LYS A 235 0.05 26.69 -16.44
CA LYS A 235 0.65 27.59 -17.43
C LYS A 235 1.98 26.93 -17.78
N VAL A 236 1.96 26.16 -18.83
CA VAL A 236 3.14 25.90 -19.64
C VAL A 236 3.53 27.28 -20.15
N GLU A 237 4.37 27.99 -19.39
CA GLU A 237 5.09 29.12 -19.94
C GLU A 237 6.02 28.57 -21.02
N ASN A 238 5.48 28.42 -22.22
CA ASN A 238 6.27 28.40 -23.43
C ASN A 238 6.85 29.81 -23.59
N LYS A 239 7.92 30.10 -22.83
CA LYS A 239 8.86 31.10 -23.24
C LYS A 239 9.59 30.54 -24.46
N THR A 240 9.09 30.89 -25.62
CA THR A 240 9.85 30.91 -26.87
C THR A 240 10.97 31.94 -26.67
N GLU A 241 12.03 31.55 -26.00
CA GLU A 241 13.31 32.26 -26.16
C GLU A 241 13.85 31.87 -27.52
N THR A 242 13.88 32.83 -28.41
CA THR A 242 14.66 32.82 -29.65
C THR A 242 16.12 32.59 -29.26
N VAL A 243 16.55 31.34 -29.31
CA VAL A 243 17.97 31.00 -29.16
C VAL A 243 18.63 31.24 -30.51
N GLU A 244 19.48 32.26 -30.55
CA GLU A 244 20.47 32.43 -31.61
C GLU A 244 21.33 31.14 -31.71
N LYS A 245 21.52 30.73 -32.94
CA LYS A 245 22.25 29.52 -33.29
C LYS A 245 23.75 29.73 -33.05
N ASP A 246 24.25 29.22 -31.92
CA ASP A 246 25.65 28.87 -31.82
C ASP A 246 25.81 27.36 -32.07
N LYS A 247 26.71 27.04 -33.00
CA LYS A 247 27.02 25.67 -33.43
C LYS A 247 27.68 24.91 -32.30
N PRO A 248 27.26 23.66 -31.96
CA PRO A 248 28.01 22.81 -31.02
C PRO A 248 29.31 22.33 -31.66
N SER A 249 30.39 22.41 -30.93
CA SER A 249 31.68 21.80 -31.27
C SER A 249 31.61 20.27 -31.12
N ALA A 250 32.15 19.56 -32.10
CA ALA A 250 32.10 18.10 -32.24
C ALA A 250 33.09 17.38 -31.32
N ALA A 251 32.89 17.41 -30.00
CA ALA A 251 33.74 16.70 -29.05
C ALA A 251 33.02 15.80 -28.03
N ASP A 252 31.70 15.89 -27.86
CA ASP A 252 30.99 15.21 -26.78
C ASP A 252 30.19 13.95 -27.17
N ASP A 253 30.16 13.59 -28.46
CA ASP A 253 29.34 12.45 -28.96
C ASP A 253 30.01 11.07 -28.88
N LYS A 254 31.32 11.00 -28.55
CA LYS A 254 32.01 9.70 -28.50
C LYS A 254 31.86 8.94 -27.18
N ASN A 255 31.54 9.63 -26.07
CA ASN A 255 31.43 8.98 -24.75
C ASN A 255 30.02 8.39 -24.49
N ALA A 256 29.00 8.78 -25.23
CA ALA A 256 27.64 8.26 -25.04
C ALA A 256 27.46 6.88 -25.73
N ASP A 257 28.07 6.69 -26.89
CA ASP A 257 27.97 5.43 -27.65
C ASP A 257 28.80 4.29 -27.01
N GLU A 258 29.93 4.61 -26.35
CA GLU A 258 30.73 3.63 -25.61
C GLU A 258 30.01 3.14 -24.35
N ALA A 259 29.34 4.02 -23.62
CA ALA A 259 28.58 3.65 -22.41
C ALA A 259 27.34 2.79 -22.71
N VAL A 260 26.70 2.96 -23.85
CA VAL A 260 25.57 2.12 -24.29
C VAL A 260 26.05 0.74 -24.71
N LYS A 261 27.22 0.64 -25.34
CA LYS A 261 27.79 -0.63 -25.78
C LYS A 261 28.24 -1.50 -24.60
N ASP A 262 28.82 -0.89 -23.57
CA ASP A 262 29.22 -1.60 -22.35
C ASP A 262 28.00 -2.14 -21.56
N LEU A 263 26.84 -1.47 -21.62
CA LEU A 263 25.59 -1.94 -21.02
C LEU A 263 24.95 -3.11 -21.78
N GLU A 264 25.02 -3.09 -23.11
CA GLU A 264 24.52 -4.18 -23.96
C GLU A 264 25.38 -5.44 -23.86
N ASP A 265 26.70 -5.29 -23.77
CA ASP A 265 27.63 -6.40 -23.59
C ASP A 265 27.52 -7.06 -22.20
N ASN A 266 27.27 -6.29 -21.14
CA ASN A 266 26.98 -6.82 -19.81
C ASN A 266 25.64 -7.58 -19.76
N PHE A 267 24.60 -7.06 -20.39
CA PHE A 267 23.27 -7.72 -20.44
C PHE A 267 23.29 -9.04 -21.22
N ASN A 268 24.08 -9.09 -22.30
CA ASN A 268 24.24 -10.32 -23.10
C ASN A 268 25.12 -11.35 -22.39
N ASN A 269 26.07 -10.94 -21.56
CA ASN A 269 26.86 -11.83 -20.73
C ASN A 269 26.04 -12.47 -19.59
N GLU A 270 25.20 -11.70 -18.88
CA GLU A 270 24.30 -12.26 -17.86
C GLU A 270 23.30 -13.27 -18.42
N LYS A 271 22.75 -13.01 -19.60
CA LYS A 271 21.89 -13.97 -20.29
C LYS A 271 22.59 -15.30 -20.61
N LYS A 272 23.86 -15.27 -20.91
CA LYS A 272 24.66 -16.46 -21.26
C LYS A 272 25.01 -17.33 -20.05
N TYR A 273 25.08 -16.73 -18.84
CA TYR A 273 25.22 -17.47 -17.57
C TYR A 273 23.91 -18.13 -17.15
N LEU A 274 22.79 -17.42 -17.23
CA LEU A 274 21.46 -17.95 -16.89
C LEU A 274 21.03 -19.14 -17.78
N THR A 275 21.40 -19.14 -19.06
CA THR A 275 21.07 -20.27 -19.97
C THR A 275 21.99 -21.48 -19.75
N LYS A 276 23.20 -21.31 -19.21
CA LYS A 276 24.09 -22.43 -18.89
C LYS A 276 23.68 -23.18 -17.62
N ASP A 277 23.21 -22.47 -16.60
CA ASP A 277 22.79 -23.09 -15.35
C ASP A 277 21.49 -23.92 -15.53
N VAL A 278 20.53 -23.43 -16.34
CA VAL A 278 19.31 -24.19 -16.68
C VAL A 278 19.60 -25.43 -17.51
N ALA A 279 20.59 -25.41 -18.41
CA ALA A 279 20.98 -26.57 -19.21
C ALA A 279 21.68 -27.62 -18.34
N SER A 280 22.48 -27.21 -17.33
CA SER A 280 23.19 -28.14 -16.44
C SER A 280 22.28 -28.81 -15.39
N GLU A 281 21.16 -28.19 -15.04
CA GLU A 281 20.15 -28.81 -14.16
C GLU A 281 19.26 -29.82 -14.91
N ALA A 282 18.90 -29.51 -16.15
CA ALA A 282 18.13 -30.45 -16.99
C ALA A 282 18.89 -31.76 -17.31
N GLU A 283 20.21 -31.69 -17.52
CA GLU A 283 21.03 -32.90 -17.72
C GLU A 283 21.16 -33.76 -16.46
N LYS A 284 21.10 -33.18 -15.25
CA LYS A 284 21.14 -33.91 -13.98
C LYS A 284 19.83 -34.63 -13.64
N GLU A 285 18.69 -34.08 -14.05
CA GLU A 285 17.38 -34.74 -13.84
C GLU A 285 17.22 -35.97 -14.75
N VAL A 286 17.67 -35.91 -16.00
CA VAL A 286 17.59 -37.05 -16.93
C VAL A 286 18.47 -38.22 -16.46
N ASP A 287 19.67 -37.96 -15.92
CA ASP A 287 20.58 -39.00 -15.43
C ASP A 287 20.10 -39.65 -14.10
N SER A 288 19.23 -38.99 -13.34
CA SER A 288 18.63 -39.51 -12.12
C SER A 288 17.44 -40.44 -12.39
N ASP A 289 16.68 -40.24 -13.48
CA ASP A 289 15.54 -41.06 -13.84
C ASP A 289 15.95 -42.34 -14.59
N GLU A 290 17.04 -42.34 -15.37
CA GLU A 290 17.59 -43.54 -15.95
C GLU A 290 18.16 -44.53 -14.91
N LYS A 291 18.72 -44.03 -13.80
CA LYS A 291 19.22 -44.88 -12.69
C LYS A 291 18.13 -45.46 -11.82
N LYS A 292 16.93 -44.91 -11.79
CA LYS A 292 15.78 -45.48 -11.06
C LYS A 292 15.08 -46.57 -11.83
N ASN A 293 15.03 -46.52 -13.17
CA ASN A 293 14.38 -47.55 -13.99
C ASN A 293 15.22 -48.81 -14.16
N SER A 294 16.53 -48.79 -13.93
CA SER A 294 17.40 -49.97 -14.03
C SER A 294 17.45 -50.84 -12.75
N SER A 295 16.89 -50.35 -11.63
CA SER A 295 16.88 -51.10 -10.35
C SER A 295 15.60 -51.88 -10.08
N ASP A 296 14.52 -51.69 -10.87
CA ASP A 296 13.24 -52.36 -10.66
C ASP A 296 13.04 -53.63 -11.53
N GLU A 297 13.95 -53.96 -12.46
CA GLU A 297 13.83 -55.16 -13.30
C GLU A 297 14.53 -56.43 -12.77
N THR A 298 15.22 -56.37 -11.61
CA THR A 298 15.94 -57.57 -11.09
C THR A 298 15.31 -58.20 -9.84
N GLY A 299 14.02 -57.93 -9.55
CA GLY A 299 13.35 -58.42 -8.34
C GLY A 299 12.18 -59.39 -8.49
N LYS A 300 12.06 -60.12 -9.63
CA LYS A 300 11.04 -61.18 -9.79
C LYS A 300 11.63 -62.42 -10.44
N GLU A 301 12.31 -63.25 -9.64
CA GLU A 301 12.48 -64.71 -9.80
C GLU A 301 13.17 -65.18 -8.53
N ASN A 302 12.35 -65.68 -7.56
CA ASN A 302 12.49 -66.88 -6.74
C ASN A 302 11.41 -66.86 -5.63
#